data_ea1c99d87350e166beffd4a9e8c3d8c8
#
_entry.id   ea1c99d87350e166beffd4a9e8c3d8c8
#
_cell.length_a   1.000
_cell.length_b   1.000
_cell.length_c   1.000
_cell.angle_alpha   90.00
_cell.angle_beta   90.00
_cell.angle_gamma   90.00
#
_symmetry.space_group_name_H-M   'P 1'
#
loop_
_entity.id
_entity.type
_entity.pdbx_description
1 polymer ?
#
loop_
_entity_poly.entity_id
_entity_poly.type
_entity_poly.pdbx_seq_one_letter_code
_entity_poly.pdbx_strand_id
1 'polypeptide(L)'
;MRRLVSSSTFLGLILIASAFAIAVEPSHRPRIRELGVEPGVLPPGPLNAITDVAGVGVGHHTLVEGESVRTGVTAVLPHAGNLFQRKVPAAVYVGNGFGKAAGFLQVRELGQIETPIVLTNTLSVGAAVEAVVGWTLAQPGNEEVRSVNAVIGETNDGFLNDIRGMHLKEEHVVVAITTAKEGTVAEGSVGAGTGTQAFGWKGGIGTSSRVLPSELGGY
;
A
#
# COMPACT_ATOMS: atom_id res chain seq x y z
N MET A 1 57.87 -57.26 -33.41
CA MET A 1 57.83 -56.25 -32.37
C MET A 1 56.53 -55.52 -32.47
N ARG A 2 55.53 -55.83 -31.64
CA ARG A 2 54.20 -55.18 -31.54
C ARG A 2 54.21 -54.36 -30.27
N ARG A 3 54.01 -53.01 -30.38
CA ARG A 3 53.85 -52.14 -29.24
C ARG A 3 52.38 -52.11 -28.86
N LEU A 4 52.09 -52.43 -27.60
CA LEU A 4 50.82 -52.28 -26.96
C LEU A 4 50.67 -50.81 -26.55
N VAL A 5 49.56 -50.19 -26.97
CA VAL A 5 49.13 -48.88 -26.53
C VAL A 5 48.10 -49.04 -25.41
N SER A 6 48.44 -48.58 -24.21
CA SER A 6 47.58 -48.62 -23.06
C SER A 6 46.66 -47.38 -23.10
N SER A 7 45.35 -47.61 -23.19
CA SER A 7 44.33 -46.57 -23.03
C SER A 7 43.94 -46.43 -21.55
N SER A 8 44.34 -45.35 -20.95
CA SER A 8 43.89 -44.95 -19.60
C SER A 8 42.60 -44.18 -19.70
N THR A 9 41.50 -44.77 -19.29
CA THR A 9 40.18 -44.14 -19.19
C THR A 9 40.12 -43.32 -17.89
N PHE A 10 40.14 -42.02 -17.97
CA PHE A 10 39.87 -41.11 -16.83
C PHE A 10 38.36 -41.04 -16.61
N LEU A 11 37.87 -41.62 -15.53
CA LEU A 11 36.49 -41.52 -15.07
C LEU A 11 36.38 -40.23 -14.21
N GLY A 12 35.90 -39.14 -14.80
CA GLY A 12 35.64 -37.89 -14.09
C GLY A 12 34.37 -38.02 -13.24
N LEU A 13 34.52 -38.00 -11.94
CA LEU A 13 33.41 -37.94 -10.97
C LEU A 13 32.89 -36.49 -10.88
N ILE A 14 31.73 -36.23 -11.49
CA ILE A 14 31.04 -34.93 -11.36
C ILE A 14 30.25 -34.94 -10.04
N LEU A 15 30.76 -34.27 -9.02
CA LEU A 15 30.01 -33.95 -7.80
C LEU A 15 29.00 -32.85 -8.10
N ILE A 16 27.72 -33.21 -8.21
CA ILE A 16 26.62 -32.24 -8.24
C ILE A 16 26.33 -31.81 -6.80
N ALA A 17 26.86 -30.65 -6.41
CA ALA A 17 26.50 -30.02 -5.17
C ALA A 17 25.08 -29.40 -5.32
N SER A 18 24.08 -30.12 -4.83
CA SER A 18 22.73 -29.58 -4.69
C SER A 18 22.73 -28.52 -3.59
N ALA A 19 22.76 -27.25 -3.96
CA ALA A 19 22.52 -26.15 -3.04
C ALA A 19 21.04 -26.20 -2.63
N PHE A 20 20.76 -26.71 -1.45
CA PHE A 20 19.47 -26.50 -0.79
C PHE A 20 19.38 -25.02 -0.44
N ALA A 21 18.65 -24.24 -1.24
CA ALA A 21 18.17 -22.94 -0.83
C ALA A 21 17.19 -23.17 0.32
N ILE A 22 17.62 -22.92 1.54
CA ILE A 22 16.70 -22.82 2.69
C ILE A 22 15.84 -21.59 2.40
N ALA A 23 14.61 -21.81 1.94
CA ALA A 23 13.60 -20.76 1.90
C ALA A 23 13.38 -20.34 3.35
N VAL A 24 13.91 -19.16 3.72
CA VAL A 24 13.55 -18.51 4.97
C VAL A 24 12.10 -18.11 4.79
N GLU A 25 11.18 -18.88 5.39
CA GLU A 25 9.79 -18.48 5.51
C GLU A 25 9.76 -17.04 6.08
N PRO A 26 9.04 -16.10 5.44
CA PRO A 26 8.93 -14.76 5.98
C PRO A 26 8.40 -14.89 7.41
N SER A 27 9.16 -14.40 8.38
CA SER A 27 8.78 -14.49 9.79
C SER A 27 7.40 -13.88 9.95
N HIS A 28 6.40 -14.73 10.23
CA HIS A 28 5.04 -14.27 10.50
C HIS A 28 5.09 -13.29 11.67
N ARG A 29 4.71 -12.05 11.43
CA ARG A 29 4.56 -11.03 12.48
C ARG A 29 3.13 -11.08 12.95
N PRO A 30 2.88 -11.52 14.20
CA PRO A 30 1.53 -11.66 14.69
C PRO A 30 0.82 -10.32 14.75
N ARG A 31 -0.45 -10.29 14.37
CA ARG A 31 -1.32 -9.15 14.58
C ARG A 31 -1.73 -9.08 16.06
N ILE A 32 -2.11 -7.90 16.54
CA ILE A 32 -2.41 -7.67 17.95
C ILE A 32 -3.44 -8.65 18.54
N ARG A 33 -4.44 -9.07 17.74
CA ARG A 33 -5.45 -10.04 18.17
C ARG A 33 -4.90 -11.46 18.32
N GLU A 34 -3.92 -11.85 17.50
CA GLU A 34 -3.23 -13.13 17.64
C GLU A 34 -2.38 -13.20 18.92
N LEU A 35 -2.07 -12.04 19.49
CA LEU A 35 -1.42 -11.92 20.80
C LEU A 35 -2.41 -11.84 21.96
N GLY A 36 -3.71 -12.05 21.72
CA GLY A 36 -4.76 -12.04 22.73
C GLY A 36 -5.21 -10.64 23.16
N VAL A 37 -4.81 -9.58 22.47
CA VAL A 37 -5.30 -8.22 22.71
C VAL A 37 -6.41 -7.88 21.75
N GLU A 38 -7.64 -7.71 22.28
CA GLU A 38 -8.85 -7.45 21.50
C GLU A 38 -9.34 -6.01 21.68
N PRO A 39 -8.89 -5.06 20.84
CA PRO A 39 -9.31 -3.67 20.95
C PRO A 39 -10.75 -3.49 20.49
N GLY A 40 -11.52 -2.74 21.29
CA GLY A 40 -12.92 -2.41 21.03
C GLY A 40 -13.90 -3.49 21.41
N VAL A 41 -15.20 -3.20 21.23
CA VAL A 41 -16.31 -4.06 21.65
C VAL A 41 -17.01 -4.78 20.47
N LEU A 42 -16.75 -4.32 19.24
CA LEU A 42 -17.34 -4.91 18.04
C LEU A 42 -16.44 -5.99 17.45
N PRO A 43 -17.00 -7.10 16.94
CA PRO A 43 -16.23 -8.16 16.31
C PRO A 43 -15.58 -7.64 14.99
N PRO A 44 -14.40 -8.13 14.61
CA PRO A 44 -13.85 -7.87 13.29
C PRO A 44 -14.60 -8.66 12.20
N GLY A 45 -14.46 -8.22 10.94
CA GLY A 45 -14.80 -9.04 9.79
C GLY A 45 -13.81 -10.18 9.56
N PRO A 46 -14.06 -11.02 8.55
CA PRO A 46 -13.27 -12.25 8.29
C PRO A 46 -11.76 -12.02 8.11
N LEU A 47 -11.38 -10.92 7.47
CA LEU A 47 -9.97 -10.56 7.26
C LEU A 47 -9.46 -9.58 8.31
N ASN A 48 -10.36 -9.03 9.14
CA ASN A 48 -10.08 -7.88 10.01
C ASN A 48 -9.33 -6.78 9.22
N ALA A 49 -9.83 -6.44 8.05
CA ALA A 49 -9.24 -5.50 7.11
C ALA A 49 -10.30 -4.57 6.50
N ILE A 50 -9.89 -3.39 6.01
CA ILE A 50 -10.80 -2.47 5.31
C ILE A 50 -11.47 -3.13 4.09
N THR A 51 -10.84 -4.12 3.51
CA THR A 51 -11.34 -4.94 2.39
C THR A 51 -12.40 -5.97 2.79
N ASP A 52 -12.80 -6.06 4.06
CA ASP A 52 -14.02 -6.76 4.46
C ASP A 52 -15.28 -6.05 3.94
N VAL A 53 -15.17 -4.76 3.64
CA VAL A 53 -16.22 -4.03 2.91
C VAL A 53 -16.11 -4.38 1.42
N ALA A 54 -17.16 -4.99 0.88
CA ALA A 54 -17.20 -5.47 -0.50
C ALA A 54 -16.91 -4.34 -1.51
N GLY A 55 -16.04 -4.61 -2.46
CA GLY A 55 -15.61 -3.69 -3.51
C GLY A 55 -14.47 -2.75 -3.11
N VAL A 56 -14.09 -2.70 -1.82
CA VAL A 56 -12.92 -1.90 -1.40
C VAL A 56 -11.63 -2.63 -1.78
N GLY A 57 -10.78 -1.94 -2.54
CA GLY A 57 -9.47 -2.42 -2.94
C GLY A 57 -8.33 -1.62 -2.29
N VAL A 58 -7.23 -2.30 -1.98
CA VAL A 58 -5.99 -1.67 -1.49
C VAL A 58 -4.81 -2.09 -2.35
N GLY A 59 -4.01 -1.11 -2.75
CA GLY A 59 -2.78 -1.34 -3.50
C GLY A 59 -1.60 -0.58 -2.92
N HIS A 60 -0.40 -1.07 -3.17
CA HIS A 60 0.83 -0.51 -2.65
C HIS A 60 1.91 -0.43 -3.73
N HIS A 61 2.69 0.63 -3.67
CA HIS A 61 4.00 0.69 -4.30
C HIS A 61 5.05 0.98 -3.23
N THR A 62 6.00 0.06 -3.05
CA THR A 62 7.08 0.18 -2.08
C THR A 62 8.36 0.54 -2.81
N LEU A 63 9.02 1.63 -2.39
CA LEU A 63 10.28 2.09 -2.95
C LEU A 63 11.39 1.95 -1.91
N VAL A 64 12.31 1.03 -2.20
CA VAL A 64 13.50 0.77 -1.39
C VAL A 64 14.71 0.79 -2.30
N GLU A 65 15.55 1.83 -2.17
CA GLU A 65 16.74 2.00 -2.99
C GLU A 65 17.95 2.35 -2.12
N GLY A 66 19.08 1.74 -2.39
CA GLY A 66 20.31 1.93 -1.63
C GLY A 66 20.10 1.82 -0.12
N GLU A 67 20.81 2.65 0.63
CA GLU A 67 20.74 2.65 2.11
C GLU A 67 19.77 3.68 2.67
N SER A 68 19.36 4.69 1.90
CA SER A 68 18.63 5.86 2.39
C SER A 68 17.20 5.99 1.91
N VAL A 69 16.77 5.34 0.83
CA VAL A 69 15.40 5.48 0.32
C VAL A 69 14.52 4.37 0.88
N ARG A 70 13.57 4.75 1.70
CA ARG A 70 12.60 3.86 2.38
C ARG A 70 11.24 4.53 2.42
N THR A 71 10.51 4.48 1.32
CA THR A 71 9.23 5.20 1.16
C THR A 71 8.25 4.39 0.31
N GLY A 72 7.11 4.95 -0.01
CA GLY A 72 6.14 4.31 -0.88
C GLY A 72 4.78 5.01 -0.89
N VAL A 73 3.87 4.39 -1.61
CA VAL A 73 2.50 4.85 -1.81
C VAL A 73 1.53 3.73 -1.47
N THR A 74 0.43 4.06 -0.80
CA THR A 74 -0.70 3.17 -0.58
C THR A 74 -1.95 3.83 -1.16
N ALA A 75 -2.69 3.11 -1.98
CA ALA A 75 -3.97 3.55 -2.53
C ALA A 75 -5.12 2.72 -1.97
N VAL A 76 -6.22 3.37 -1.61
CA VAL A 76 -7.48 2.75 -1.23
C VAL A 76 -8.55 3.17 -2.22
N LEU A 77 -9.15 2.21 -2.89
CA LEU A 77 -10.25 2.40 -3.82
C LEU A 77 -11.55 1.98 -3.14
N PRO A 78 -12.49 2.90 -2.90
CA PRO A 78 -13.80 2.56 -2.32
C PRO A 78 -14.62 1.58 -3.16
N HIS A 79 -14.41 1.56 -4.48
CA HIS A 79 -14.95 0.57 -5.42
C HIS A 79 -14.13 0.54 -6.72
N ALA A 80 -14.29 -0.50 -7.51
CA ALA A 80 -13.52 -0.71 -8.75
C ALA A 80 -13.97 0.14 -9.96
N GLY A 81 -15.09 0.87 -9.85
CA GLY A 81 -15.63 1.70 -10.95
C GLY A 81 -15.01 3.09 -10.99
N ASN A 82 -15.47 3.93 -11.95
CA ASN A 82 -15.09 5.33 -12.05
C ASN A 82 -15.63 6.10 -10.83
N LEU A 83 -14.74 6.45 -9.90
CA LEU A 83 -15.08 7.12 -8.63
C LEU A 83 -15.59 8.54 -8.85
N PHE A 84 -15.15 9.22 -9.91
CA PHE A 84 -15.62 10.57 -10.22
C PHE A 84 -17.09 10.57 -10.65
N GLN A 85 -17.50 9.59 -11.43
CA GLN A 85 -18.89 9.43 -11.89
C GLN A 85 -19.81 8.81 -10.82
N ARG A 86 -19.23 8.02 -9.92
CA ARG A 86 -19.95 7.35 -8.82
C ARG A 86 -19.27 7.66 -7.51
N LYS A 87 -19.47 8.89 -7.04
CA LYS A 87 -18.90 9.36 -5.77
C LYS A 87 -19.43 8.53 -4.59
N VAL A 88 -18.63 8.41 -3.54
CA VAL A 88 -19.05 7.74 -2.30
C VAL A 88 -19.15 8.73 -1.16
N PRO A 89 -20.13 8.56 -0.25
CA PRO A 89 -20.20 9.33 0.97
C PRO A 89 -18.90 9.18 1.79
N ALA A 90 -18.43 10.30 2.34
CA ALA A 90 -17.20 10.31 3.11
C ALA A 90 -17.23 11.41 4.18
N ALA A 91 -16.44 11.20 5.23
CA ALA A 91 -16.19 12.19 6.26
C ALA A 91 -14.69 12.24 6.58
N VAL A 92 -14.22 13.36 7.08
CA VAL A 92 -12.85 13.55 7.50
C VAL A 92 -12.81 14.13 8.91
N TYR A 93 -11.92 13.60 9.73
CA TYR A 93 -11.57 14.16 11.02
C TYR A 93 -10.08 14.48 11.06
N VAL A 94 -9.74 15.70 11.42
CA VAL A 94 -8.35 16.17 11.51
C VAL A 94 -7.93 16.16 12.98
N GLY A 95 -7.26 15.09 13.38
CA GLY A 95 -6.73 14.92 14.74
C GLY A 95 -5.44 15.70 14.98
N ASN A 96 -4.68 15.99 13.91
CA ASN A 96 -3.45 16.79 13.93
C ASN A 96 -3.40 17.68 12.69
N GLY A 97 -3.43 18.98 12.88
CA GLY A 97 -3.41 19.97 11.80
C GLY A 97 -2.02 20.29 11.23
N PHE A 98 -0.95 19.73 11.77
CA PHE A 98 0.42 19.91 11.25
C PHE A 98 0.70 18.94 10.08
N GLY A 99 -0.24 18.81 9.15
CA GLY A 99 -0.18 17.96 7.99
C GLY A 99 -0.28 18.74 6.68
N LYS A 100 0.02 18.07 5.56
CA LYS A 100 -0.08 18.61 4.19
C LYS A 100 -1.12 17.84 3.38
N ALA A 101 -2.11 17.24 4.05
CA ALA A 101 -3.18 16.50 3.38
C ALA A 101 -3.93 17.38 2.37
N ALA A 102 -4.38 16.76 1.28
CA ALA A 102 -5.14 17.43 0.22
C ALA A 102 -6.55 16.84 0.07
N GLY A 103 -7.49 17.60 -0.50
CA GLY A 103 -8.86 17.17 -0.81
C GLY A 103 -9.82 17.19 0.40
N PHE A 104 -9.35 17.45 1.60
CA PHE A 104 -10.15 17.39 2.83
C PHE A 104 -11.24 18.46 2.91
N LEU A 105 -11.05 19.61 2.23
CA LEU A 105 -12.06 20.65 2.18
C LEU A 105 -13.35 20.15 1.54
N GLN A 106 -13.26 19.50 0.38
CA GLN A 106 -14.43 18.93 -0.29
C GLN A 106 -15.10 17.84 0.56
N VAL A 107 -14.31 16.94 1.15
CA VAL A 107 -14.85 15.88 2.00
C VAL A 107 -15.65 16.47 3.17
N ARG A 108 -15.10 17.51 3.82
CA ARG A 108 -15.75 18.17 4.95
C ARG A 108 -17.02 18.93 4.56
N GLU A 109 -16.99 19.67 3.44
CA GLU A 109 -18.10 20.55 3.07
C GLU A 109 -19.17 19.84 2.23
N LEU A 110 -18.80 18.84 1.41
CA LEU A 110 -19.72 18.14 0.52
C LEU A 110 -20.01 16.70 0.96
N GLY A 111 -19.30 16.17 1.94
CA GLY A 111 -19.54 14.83 2.48
C GLY A 111 -19.29 13.69 1.51
N GLN A 112 -18.43 13.87 0.50
CA GLN A 112 -18.17 12.85 -0.52
C GLN A 112 -16.74 12.90 -1.06
N ILE A 113 -16.27 11.76 -1.60
CA ILE A 113 -15.01 11.63 -2.34
C ILE A 113 -15.29 11.20 -3.78
N GLU A 114 -14.41 11.63 -4.69
CA GLU A 114 -14.52 11.42 -6.14
C GLU A 114 -13.24 10.82 -6.76
N THR A 115 -12.27 10.46 -5.92
CA THR A 115 -10.98 9.89 -6.31
C THR A 115 -10.59 8.72 -5.41
N PRO A 116 -9.61 7.90 -5.79
CA PRO A 116 -8.92 7.06 -4.81
C PRO A 116 -8.39 7.89 -3.64
N ILE A 117 -8.32 7.29 -2.45
CA ILE A 117 -7.58 7.85 -1.32
C ILE A 117 -6.15 7.37 -1.45
N VAL A 118 -5.18 8.28 -1.49
CA VAL A 118 -3.76 7.95 -1.57
C VAL A 118 -3.04 8.39 -0.30
N LEU A 119 -2.22 7.50 0.25
CA LEU A 119 -1.33 7.77 1.36
C LEU A 119 0.11 7.80 0.85
N THR A 120 0.89 8.79 1.30
CA THR A 120 2.29 8.96 0.89
C THR A 120 3.11 9.69 1.95
N ASN A 121 4.35 10.05 1.66
CA ASN A 121 5.13 10.89 2.55
C ASN A 121 4.80 12.39 2.39
N THR A 122 5.12 13.15 3.43
CA THR A 122 4.87 14.60 3.54
C THR A 122 5.28 15.42 2.31
N LEU A 123 6.49 15.22 1.76
CA LEU A 123 7.00 16.03 0.65
C LEU A 123 6.53 15.54 -0.73
N SER A 124 5.89 14.38 -0.80
CA SER A 124 5.36 13.81 -2.05
C SER A 124 3.87 14.06 -2.25
N VAL A 125 3.20 14.77 -1.33
CA VAL A 125 1.76 15.10 -1.46
C VAL A 125 1.46 15.81 -2.77
N GLY A 126 2.28 16.78 -3.19
CA GLY A 126 2.10 17.51 -4.45
C GLY A 126 2.11 16.58 -5.66
N ALA A 127 3.12 15.71 -5.77
CA ALA A 127 3.22 14.72 -6.84
C ALA A 127 2.04 13.72 -6.82
N ALA A 128 1.59 13.32 -5.63
CA ALA A 128 0.44 12.43 -5.50
C ALA A 128 -0.89 13.11 -5.92
N VAL A 129 -1.06 14.41 -5.64
CA VAL A 129 -2.22 15.17 -6.14
C VAL A 129 -2.24 15.19 -7.66
N GLU A 130 -1.11 15.55 -8.30
CA GLU A 130 -0.98 15.60 -9.74
C GLU A 130 -1.28 14.22 -10.37
N ALA A 131 -0.68 13.16 -9.84
CA ALA A 131 -0.89 11.79 -10.30
C ALA A 131 -2.35 11.33 -10.21
N VAL A 132 -3.02 11.58 -9.08
CA VAL A 132 -4.43 11.19 -8.88
C VAL A 132 -5.35 11.99 -9.79
N VAL A 133 -5.11 13.29 -9.98
CA VAL A 133 -5.86 14.12 -10.93
C VAL A 133 -5.69 13.58 -12.35
N GLY A 134 -4.45 13.36 -12.80
CA GLY A 134 -4.16 12.82 -14.14
C GLY A 134 -4.81 11.45 -14.36
N TRP A 135 -4.68 10.54 -13.40
CA TRP A 135 -5.30 9.23 -13.45
C TRP A 135 -6.84 9.31 -13.53
N THR A 136 -7.46 10.22 -12.74
CA THR A 136 -8.91 10.39 -12.72
C THR A 136 -9.42 10.96 -14.05
N LEU A 137 -8.74 11.97 -14.59
CA LEU A 137 -9.11 12.57 -15.89
C LEU A 137 -9.00 11.57 -17.05
N ALA A 138 -8.07 10.63 -16.97
CA ALA A 138 -7.87 9.58 -17.99
C ALA A 138 -8.90 8.45 -17.92
N GLN A 139 -9.79 8.41 -16.91
CA GLN A 139 -10.80 7.36 -16.83
C GLN A 139 -11.88 7.55 -17.92
N PRO A 140 -12.34 6.46 -18.56
CA PRO A 140 -13.45 6.53 -19.52
C PRO A 140 -14.70 7.19 -18.90
N GLY A 141 -15.29 8.13 -19.62
CA GLY A 141 -16.44 8.91 -19.17
C GLY A 141 -16.09 10.20 -18.42
N ASN A 142 -14.78 10.53 -18.33
CA ASN A 142 -14.30 11.77 -17.70
C ASN A 142 -13.76 12.79 -18.72
N GLU A 143 -14.02 12.62 -20.01
CA GLU A 143 -13.47 13.44 -21.10
C GLU A 143 -13.82 14.94 -20.98
N GLU A 144 -14.96 15.24 -20.36
CA GLU A 144 -15.42 16.63 -20.15
C GLU A 144 -15.13 17.15 -18.71
N VAL A 145 -14.49 16.33 -17.85
CA VAL A 145 -14.15 16.73 -16.49
C VAL A 145 -13.04 17.77 -16.51
N ARG A 146 -13.21 18.86 -15.77
CA ARG A 146 -12.29 20.02 -15.75
C ARG A 146 -11.80 20.40 -14.37
N SER A 147 -12.22 19.66 -13.34
CA SER A 147 -11.81 19.86 -11.94
C SER A 147 -11.92 18.55 -11.19
N VAL A 148 -10.90 18.22 -10.41
CA VAL A 148 -10.84 16.99 -9.59
C VAL A 148 -10.22 17.34 -8.26
N ASN A 149 -10.83 16.89 -7.16
CA ASN A 149 -10.28 17.03 -5.82
C ASN A 149 -9.67 15.71 -5.36
N ALA A 150 -8.38 15.56 -5.57
CA ALA A 150 -7.62 14.39 -5.12
C ALA A 150 -7.56 14.32 -3.59
N VAL A 151 -7.84 13.16 -3.01
CA VAL A 151 -7.76 12.92 -1.56
C VAL A 151 -6.42 12.27 -1.22
N ILE A 152 -5.53 13.04 -0.60
CA ILE A 152 -4.18 12.59 -0.23
C ILE A 152 -3.98 12.74 1.27
N GLY A 153 -3.68 11.62 1.95
CA GLY A 153 -3.18 11.62 3.32
C GLY A 153 -1.65 11.51 3.33
N GLU A 154 -1.01 11.95 4.43
CA GLU A 154 0.44 11.92 4.50
C GLU A 154 0.97 11.50 5.88
N THR A 155 2.22 11.04 5.88
CA THR A 155 3.00 10.84 7.09
C THR A 155 4.46 11.23 6.85
N ASN A 156 5.14 11.74 7.86
CA ASN A 156 6.54 12.11 7.73
C ASN A 156 7.41 10.85 7.92
N ASP A 157 8.10 10.42 6.86
CA ASP A 157 9.02 9.29 6.87
C ASP A 157 10.50 9.70 6.93
N GLY A 158 10.78 11.00 7.08
CA GLY A 158 12.11 11.58 7.00
C GLY A 158 13.13 11.13 8.06
N PHE A 159 12.73 10.30 9.02
CA PHE A 159 13.69 9.70 9.96
C PHE A 159 14.39 8.46 9.35
N LEU A 160 13.67 7.66 8.57
CA LEU A 160 14.17 6.43 7.95
C LEU A 160 14.38 6.56 6.43
N ASN A 161 13.89 7.65 5.84
CA ASN A 161 13.90 7.90 4.41
C ASN A 161 14.58 9.23 4.09
N ASP A 162 15.35 9.28 3.00
CA ASP A 162 15.77 10.55 2.40
C ASP A 162 14.55 11.27 1.80
N ILE A 163 13.72 11.85 2.66
CA ILE A 163 12.50 12.54 2.26
C ILE A 163 12.76 13.74 1.36
N ARG A 164 13.94 14.40 1.50
CA ARG A 164 14.31 15.59 0.72
C ARG A 164 14.62 15.28 -0.73
N GLY A 165 14.98 14.03 -1.03
CA GLY A 165 15.21 13.57 -2.40
C GLY A 165 13.92 13.48 -3.23
N MET A 166 12.73 13.54 -2.60
CA MET A 166 11.41 13.49 -3.28
C MET A 166 11.35 12.36 -4.31
N HIS A 167 11.69 11.15 -3.88
CA HIS A 167 11.89 9.98 -4.76
C HIS A 167 10.59 9.45 -5.36
N LEU A 168 9.42 9.76 -4.75
CA LEU A 168 8.13 9.32 -5.28
C LEU A 168 7.67 10.21 -6.43
N LYS A 169 7.23 9.56 -7.50
CA LYS A 169 6.78 10.18 -8.75
C LYS A 169 5.39 9.67 -9.11
N GLU A 170 4.82 10.26 -10.15
CA GLU A 170 3.48 9.94 -10.64
C GLU A 170 3.30 8.43 -10.92
N GLU A 171 4.25 7.80 -11.60
CA GLU A 171 4.18 6.38 -11.94
C GLU A 171 4.03 5.48 -10.71
N HIS A 172 4.63 5.82 -9.58
CA HIS A 172 4.53 5.06 -8.33
C HIS A 172 3.12 5.12 -7.74
N VAL A 173 2.46 6.28 -7.87
CA VAL A 173 1.07 6.47 -7.45
C VAL A 173 0.12 5.68 -8.34
N VAL A 174 0.31 5.78 -9.66
CA VAL A 174 -0.50 5.02 -10.63
C VAL A 174 -0.36 3.52 -10.42
N VAL A 175 0.85 3.01 -10.14
CA VAL A 175 1.07 1.60 -9.80
C VAL A 175 0.28 1.21 -8.56
N ALA A 176 0.32 2.01 -7.48
CA ALA A 176 -0.46 1.71 -6.27
C ALA A 176 -1.98 1.66 -6.55
N ILE A 177 -2.49 2.57 -7.38
CA ILE A 177 -3.91 2.60 -7.76
C ILE A 177 -4.27 1.38 -8.62
N THR A 178 -3.49 1.08 -9.66
CA THR A 178 -3.81 0.03 -10.64
C THR A 178 -3.61 -1.39 -10.12
N THR A 179 -2.79 -1.56 -9.06
CA THR A 179 -2.59 -2.84 -8.37
C THR A 179 -3.53 -3.07 -7.20
N ALA A 180 -4.41 -2.10 -6.91
CA ALA A 180 -5.38 -2.23 -5.82
C ALA A 180 -6.34 -3.39 -6.05
N LYS A 181 -6.54 -4.19 -5.01
CA LYS A 181 -7.39 -5.39 -5.05
C LYS A 181 -8.07 -5.62 -3.72
N GLU A 182 -9.18 -6.35 -3.77
CA GLU A 182 -9.86 -6.91 -2.60
C GLU A 182 -9.04 -8.03 -1.94
N GLY A 183 -9.46 -8.49 -0.78
CA GLY A 183 -8.83 -9.59 -0.06
C GLY A 183 -7.79 -9.13 0.96
N THR A 184 -6.82 -9.97 1.27
CA THR A 184 -5.81 -9.68 2.30
C THR A 184 -4.96 -8.45 1.96
N VAL A 185 -4.88 -7.50 2.89
CA VAL A 185 -4.04 -6.30 2.78
C VAL A 185 -2.67 -6.58 3.36
N ALA A 186 -1.61 -6.23 2.62
CA ALA A 186 -0.26 -6.28 3.15
C ALA A 186 -0.06 -5.20 4.22
N GLU A 187 0.57 -5.57 5.35
CA GLU A 187 0.79 -4.71 6.51
C GLU A 187 2.28 -4.50 6.81
N GLY A 188 2.59 -3.52 7.63
CA GLY A 188 3.96 -3.21 8.07
C GLY A 188 4.71 -2.30 7.12
N SER A 189 5.96 -2.67 6.79
CA SER A 189 6.87 -1.86 5.97
C SER A 189 6.56 -2.00 4.47
N VAL A 190 5.37 -1.59 4.06
CA VAL A 190 4.86 -1.67 2.69
C VAL A 190 4.20 -0.36 2.29
N GLY A 191 4.30 0.04 1.04
CA GLY A 191 3.71 1.26 0.53
C GLY A 191 4.10 2.49 1.36
N ALA A 192 3.14 3.33 1.69
CA ALA A 192 3.34 4.52 2.50
C ALA A 192 3.89 4.24 3.92
N GLY A 193 3.79 2.98 4.40
CA GLY A 193 4.33 2.58 5.71
C GLY A 193 5.80 2.22 5.72
N THR A 194 6.50 2.23 4.57
CA THR A 194 7.86 1.71 4.43
C THR A 194 8.87 2.44 5.32
N GLY A 195 8.90 3.78 5.31
CA GLY A 195 9.81 4.60 6.13
C GLY A 195 9.17 5.19 7.39
N THR A 196 7.94 4.80 7.71
CA THR A 196 7.16 5.40 8.80
C THR A 196 7.70 5.04 10.18
N GLN A 197 7.75 6.04 11.06
CA GLN A 197 7.98 5.90 12.49
C GLN A 197 6.77 6.42 13.26
N ALA A 198 6.39 5.75 14.33
CA ALA A 198 5.31 6.16 15.22
C ALA A 198 5.71 5.89 16.68
N PHE A 199 5.55 6.90 17.55
CA PHE A 199 5.90 6.82 18.98
C PHE A 199 7.33 6.32 19.27
N GLY A 200 8.29 6.64 18.41
CA GLY A 200 9.68 6.18 18.53
C GLY A 200 9.93 4.76 18.02
N TRP A 201 8.93 4.06 17.53
CA TRP A 201 9.02 2.71 16.98
C TRP A 201 8.89 2.69 15.47
N LYS A 202 9.34 1.61 14.82
CA LYS A 202 9.05 1.39 13.40
C LYS A 202 7.54 1.26 13.22
N GLY A 203 6.95 2.22 12.50
CA GLY A 203 5.56 2.20 12.08
C GLY A 203 5.34 1.39 10.79
N GLY A 204 4.15 1.48 10.23
CA GLY A 204 3.82 0.81 8.98
C GLY A 204 2.34 0.91 8.63
N ILE A 205 1.96 0.27 7.54
CA ILE A 205 0.55 0.08 7.20
C ILE A 205 -0.07 -0.91 8.18
N GLY A 206 -1.27 -0.58 8.63
CA GLY A 206 -2.16 -1.47 9.36
C GLY A 206 -3.56 -1.37 8.78
N THR A 207 -4.35 -2.43 8.97
CA THR A 207 -5.74 -2.47 8.53
C THR A 207 -6.61 -3.14 9.59
N SER A 208 -7.88 -2.79 9.62
CA SER A 208 -8.84 -3.44 10.51
C SER A 208 -10.27 -3.20 10.02
N SER A 209 -11.19 -4.03 10.48
CA SER A 209 -12.62 -3.85 10.30
C SER A 209 -13.38 -4.08 11.61
N ARG A 210 -14.60 -3.59 11.66
CA ARG A 210 -15.56 -3.86 12.73
C ARG A 210 -16.93 -4.06 12.13
N VAL A 211 -17.55 -5.20 12.43
CA VAL A 211 -18.90 -5.49 12.00
C VAL A 211 -19.87 -4.75 12.91
N LEU A 212 -20.66 -3.88 12.32
CA LEU A 212 -21.75 -3.21 13.02
C LEU A 212 -22.94 -4.18 13.21
N PRO A 213 -23.82 -3.94 14.18
CA PRO A 213 -25.12 -4.62 14.24
C PRO A 213 -25.88 -4.51 12.91
N SER A 214 -26.67 -5.51 12.57
CA SER A 214 -27.44 -5.56 11.33
C SER A 214 -28.37 -4.36 11.14
N GLU A 215 -28.91 -3.83 12.24
CA GLU A 215 -29.76 -2.64 12.29
C GLU A 215 -29.03 -1.35 11.87
N LEU A 216 -27.67 -1.36 11.92
CA LEU A 216 -26.79 -0.27 11.50
C LEU A 216 -26.08 -0.54 10.17
N GLY A 217 -26.47 -1.61 9.45
CA GLY A 217 -25.98 -1.91 8.10
C GLY A 217 -24.85 -2.93 8.01
N GLY A 218 -24.29 -3.40 9.12
CA GLY A 218 -23.24 -4.42 9.12
C GLY A 218 -21.81 -3.88 9.01
N TYR A 219 -21.43 -3.18 7.96
CA TYR A 219 -20.13 -2.54 7.80
C TYR A 219 -20.27 -1.03 7.58
#